data_5572410d374f9fccfe47be25daf30143
#
_entry.id   5572410d374f9fccfe47be25daf30143
#
_cell.length_a   1.000
_cell.length_b   1.000
_cell.length_c   1.000
_cell.angle_alpha   90.00
_cell.angle_beta   90.00
_cell.angle_gamma   90.00
#
_symmetry.space_group_name_H-M   'P 1'
#
loop_
_entity.id
_entity.type
_entity.pdbx_description
1 polymer ?
#
loop_
_entity_poly.entity_id
_entity_poly.type
_entity_poly.pdbx_seq_one_letter_code
_entity_poly.pdbx_strand_id
1 'polypeptide(L)'
;LILRWDLFFILMFLPWLATYAGSVLALVMKLGSVKRQGMMLGFAAGVMIAASVWSLVLPAFEATDKDIFGAFIITLGFFLGCVGMLGLDKLIPHQHTDDNLPEGLPSGLSRPMLLVLAVALHNIPEGLALGVVLSAAMKDTTLNWTAALIFSFGLVLQNFPEGMAVVYPLYQSGMDK
;
A
#
# COMPACT_ATOMS: atom_id res chain seq x y z
N LEU A 1 1.84 -30.80 5.70
CA LEU A 1 1.71 -29.35 5.51
C LEU A 1 1.57 -28.69 6.89
N ILE A 2 2.64 -28.12 7.44
CA ILE A 2 2.54 -27.34 8.69
C ILE A 2 2.05 -25.96 8.28
N LEU A 3 0.78 -25.66 8.59
CA LEU A 3 0.20 -24.34 8.40
C LEU A 3 0.89 -23.35 9.37
N ARG A 4 1.63 -22.42 8.82
CA ARG A 4 2.39 -21.44 9.59
C ARG A 4 1.57 -20.18 9.83
N TRP A 5 0.54 -20.30 10.64
CA TRP A 5 -0.32 -19.19 11.02
C TRP A 5 0.43 -18.09 11.78
N ASP A 6 1.45 -18.46 12.55
CA ASP A 6 2.35 -17.54 13.23
C ASP A 6 2.98 -16.54 12.24
N LEU A 7 3.64 -17.07 11.21
CA LEU A 7 4.29 -16.27 10.18
C LEU A 7 3.27 -15.49 9.34
N PHE A 8 2.11 -16.08 9.04
CA PHE A 8 1.03 -15.40 8.33
C PHE A 8 0.62 -14.11 9.03
N PHE A 9 0.30 -14.17 10.32
CA PHE A 9 -0.14 -13.00 11.07
C PHE A 9 0.99 -11.99 11.28
N ILE A 10 2.21 -12.43 11.54
CA ILE A 10 3.36 -11.53 11.66
C ILE A 10 3.53 -10.72 10.38
N LEU A 11 3.59 -11.37 9.22
CA LEU A 11 3.81 -10.69 7.94
C LEU A 11 2.61 -9.83 7.52
N MET A 12 1.41 -10.20 7.91
CA MET A 12 0.19 -9.41 7.66
C MET A 12 0.17 -8.10 8.45
N PHE A 13 0.60 -8.11 9.71
CA PHE A 13 0.56 -6.92 10.57
C PHE A 13 1.82 -6.05 10.48
N LEU A 14 2.92 -6.59 9.97
CA LEU A 14 4.20 -5.89 9.93
C LEU A 14 4.16 -4.57 9.11
N PRO A 15 3.53 -4.49 7.93
CA PRO A 15 3.39 -3.23 7.18
C PRO A 15 2.58 -2.18 7.96
N TRP A 16 1.51 -2.58 8.64
CA TRP A 16 0.73 -1.69 9.50
C TRP A 16 1.56 -1.11 10.64
N LEU A 17 2.37 -1.95 11.30
CA LEU A 17 3.31 -1.49 12.33
C LEU A 17 4.33 -0.49 11.77
N ALA A 18 4.76 -0.67 10.53
CA ALA A 18 5.68 0.25 9.86
C ALA A 18 5.04 1.63 9.63
N THR A 19 3.79 1.69 9.16
CA THR A 19 3.02 2.93 9.02
C THR A 19 2.91 3.64 10.38
N TYR A 20 2.54 2.90 11.43
CA TYR A 20 2.43 3.43 12.78
C TYR A 20 3.78 3.96 13.29
N ALA A 21 4.86 3.20 13.13
CA ALA A 21 6.19 3.61 13.55
C ALA A 21 6.68 4.86 12.81
N GLY A 22 6.42 4.95 11.50
CA GLY A 22 6.70 6.13 10.69
C GLY A 22 5.94 7.36 11.18
N SER A 23 4.66 7.20 11.48
CA SER A 23 3.82 8.27 12.02
C SER A 23 4.31 8.77 13.37
N VAL A 24 4.64 7.88 14.30
CA VAL A 24 5.19 8.23 15.62
C VAL A 24 6.53 8.94 15.47
N LEU A 25 7.41 8.44 14.60
CA LEU A 25 8.72 9.06 14.37
C LEU A 25 8.57 10.50 13.82
N ALA A 26 7.63 10.72 12.89
CA ALA A 26 7.38 12.05 12.34
C ALA A 26 6.89 13.05 13.40
N LEU A 27 6.05 12.60 14.34
CA LEU A 27 5.60 13.41 15.49
C LEU A 27 6.75 13.83 16.39
N VAL A 28 7.67 12.89 16.68
CA VAL A 28 8.81 13.14 17.57
C VAL A 28 9.85 14.03 16.89
N MET A 29 10.17 13.78 15.64
CA MET A 29 11.26 14.46 14.93
C MET A 29 10.87 15.82 14.33
N LYS A 30 9.57 16.22 14.38
CA LYS A 30 9.06 17.46 13.75
C LYS A 30 9.54 17.58 12.28
N LEU A 31 9.38 16.50 11.52
CA LEU A 31 9.87 16.39 10.14
C LEU A 31 9.02 17.26 9.20
N GLY A 32 9.26 18.56 9.17
CA GLY A 32 8.47 19.56 8.46
C GLY A 32 9.07 20.08 7.15
N SER A 33 9.98 19.34 6.50
CA SER A 33 10.54 19.79 5.22
C SER A 33 9.87 19.11 4.03
N VAL A 34 9.20 19.89 3.16
CA VAL A 34 8.58 19.42 1.91
C VAL A 34 9.56 18.60 1.06
N LYS A 35 10.84 19.01 0.99
CA LYS A 35 11.87 18.28 0.25
C LYS A 35 12.08 16.85 0.81
N ARG A 36 12.11 16.69 2.14
CA ARG A 36 12.27 15.37 2.76
C ARG A 36 11.07 14.47 2.52
N GLN A 37 9.86 15.02 2.62
CA GLN A 37 8.64 14.31 2.28
C GLN A 37 8.67 13.81 0.82
N GLY A 38 8.98 14.70 -0.14
CA GLY A 38 9.08 14.31 -1.54
C GLY A 38 10.09 13.20 -1.79
N MET A 39 11.24 13.23 -1.12
CA MET A 39 12.24 12.15 -1.22
C MET A 39 11.71 10.81 -0.66
N MET A 40 11.00 10.85 0.47
CA MET A 40 10.46 9.65 1.12
C MET A 40 9.32 9.05 0.32
N LEU A 41 8.42 9.88 -0.20
CA LEU A 41 7.33 9.44 -1.08
C LEU A 41 7.86 8.89 -2.41
N GLY A 42 8.88 9.54 -2.99
CA GLY A 42 9.54 9.03 -4.20
C GLY A 42 10.20 7.67 -3.97
N PHE A 43 10.84 7.47 -2.80
CA PHE A 43 11.38 6.17 -2.41
C PHE A 43 10.28 5.12 -2.27
N ALA A 44 9.18 5.44 -1.54
CA ALA A 44 8.04 4.55 -1.38
C ALA A 44 7.44 4.16 -2.74
N ALA A 45 7.21 5.12 -3.64
CA ALA A 45 6.71 4.86 -4.98
C ALA A 45 7.64 3.93 -5.79
N GLY A 46 8.96 4.11 -5.69
CA GLY A 46 9.92 3.19 -6.31
C GLY A 46 9.84 1.77 -5.78
N VAL A 47 9.69 1.60 -4.46
CA VAL A 47 9.49 0.29 -3.83
C VAL A 47 8.17 -0.35 -4.29
N MET A 48 7.07 0.43 -4.37
CA MET A 48 5.78 -0.06 -4.88
C MET A 48 5.88 -0.60 -6.31
N ILE A 49 6.52 0.15 -7.21
CA ILE A 49 6.73 -0.29 -8.60
C ILE A 49 7.55 -1.59 -8.63
N ALA A 50 8.64 -1.64 -7.88
CA ALA A 50 9.48 -2.83 -7.79
C ALA A 50 8.69 -4.04 -7.26
N ALA A 51 7.97 -3.89 -6.15
CA ALA A 51 7.13 -4.93 -5.56
C ALA A 51 6.04 -5.42 -6.53
N SER A 52 5.38 -4.51 -7.24
CA SER A 52 4.36 -4.86 -8.23
C SER A 52 4.92 -5.73 -9.35
N VAL A 53 6.10 -5.40 -9.87
CA VAL A 53 6.71 -6.16 -10.97
C VAL A 53 7.27 -7.50 -10.48
N TRP A 54 8.15 -7.47 -9.48
CA TRP A 54 8.91 -8.67 -9.09
C TRP A 54 8.15 -9.60 -8.15
N SER A 55 7.24 -9.08 -7.34
CA SER A 55 6.52 -9.90 -6.35
C SER A 55 5.10 -10.27 -6.76
N LEU A 56 4.51 -9.61 -7.76
CA LEU A 56 3.15 -9.89 -8.22
C LEU A 56 3.11 -10.27 -9.70
N VAL A 57 3.51 -9.39 -10.62
CA VAL A 57 3.35 -9.60 -12.06
C VAL A 57 4.21 -10.78 -12.55
N LEU A 58 5.49 -10.79 -12.19
CA LEU A 58 6.41 -11.85 -12.64
C LEU A 58 6.03 -13.23 -12.10
N PRO A 59 5.77 -13.43 -10.79
CA PRO A 59 5.28 -14.71 -10.29
C PRO A 59 3.92 -15.12 -10.87
N ALA A 60 3.01 -14.17 -11.13
CA ALA A 60 1.75 -14.46 -11.79
C ALA A 60 1.99 -15.01 -13.20
N PHE A 61 2.92 -14.42 -13.97
CA PHE A 61 3.29 -14.91 -15.29
C PHE A 61 3.98 -16.27 -15.23
N GLU A 62 4.83 -16.50 -14.24
CA GLU A 62 5.47 -17.80 -14.02
C GLU A 62 4.48 -18.92 -13.65
N ALA A 63 3.34 -18.55 -13.04
CA ALA A 63 2.28 -19.48 -12.70
C ALA A 63 1.37 -19.86 -13.89
N THR A 64 1.52 -19.20 -15.04
CA THR A 64 0.82 -19.53 -16.30
C THR A 64 1.70 -20.41 -17.19
N ASP A 65 1.14 -20.88 -18.32
CA ASP A 65 1.91 -21.62 -19.35
C ASP A 65 2.94 -20.75 -20.10
N LYS A 66 3.12 -19.49 -19.67
CA LYS A 66 4.04 -18.49 -20.24
C LYS A 66 3.78 -18.20 -21.72
N ASP A 67 2.54 -18.33 -22.12
CA ASP A 67 2.04 -18.08 -23.46
C ASP A 67 1.33 -16.71 -23.57
N ILE A 68 0.83 -16.42 -24.75
CA ILE A 68 0.10 -15.16 -25.04
C ILE A 68 -1.20 -15.07 -24.25
N PHE A 69 -1.84 -16.19 -23.93
CA PHE A 69 -3.07 -16.21 -23.15
C PHE A 69 -2.81 -15.90 -21.68
N GLY A 70 -1.72 -16.46 -21.10
CA GLY A 70 -1.26 -16.10 -19.76
C GLY A 70 -0.93 -14.62 -19.64
N ALA A 71 -0.20 -14.06 -20.61
CA ALA A 71 0.09 -12.63 -20.65
C ALA A 71 -1.18 -11.78 -20.75
N PHE A 72 -2.18 -12.20 -21.53
CA PHE A 72 -3.46 -11.52 -21.66
C PHE A 72 -4.24 -11.50 -20.34
N ILE A 73 -4.32 -12.63 -19.62
CA ILE A 73 -5.00 -12.71 -18.32
C ILE A 73 -4.38 -11.75 -17.31
N ILE A 74 -3.05 -11.71 -17.23
CA ILE A 74 -2.33 -10.85 -16.30
C ILE A 74 -2.55 -9.37 -16.65
N THR A 75 -2.46 -9.03 -17.92
CA THR A 75 -2.72 -7.66 -18.40
C THR A 75 -4.16 -7.23 -18.11
N LEU A 76 -5.12 -8.12 -18.32
CA LEU A 76 -6.52 -7.88 -17.99
C LEU A 76 -6.72 -7.67 -16.49
N GLY A 77 -6.11 -8.51 -15.66
CA GLY A 77 -6.14 -8.37 -14.20
C GLY A 77 -5.56 -7.04 -13.73
N PHE A 78 -4.40 -6.64 -14.28
CA PHE A 78 -3.80 -5.34 -14.01
C PHE A 78 -4.73 -4.18 -14.40
N PHE A 79 -5.31 -4.23 -15.60
CA PHE A 79 -6.25 -3.22 -16.09
C PHE A 79 -7.50 -3.12 -15.20
N LEU A 80 -8.10 -4.27 -14.82
CA LEU A 80 -9.24 -4.32 -13.91
C LEU A 80 -8.90 -3.75 -12.53
N GLY A 81 -7.69 -3.99 -12.03
CA GLY A 81 -7.19 -3.38 -10.80
C GLY A 81 -7.12 -1.85 -10.90
N CYS A 82 -6.60 -1.32 -12.00
CA CYS A 82 -6.57 0.13 -12.25
C CYS A 82 -7.99 0.72 -12.32
N VAL A 83 -8.91 0.08 -13.03
CA VAL A 83 -10.32 0.52 -13.11
C VAL A 83 -11.00 0.46 -11.75
N GLY A 84 -10.73 -0.60 -10.97
CA GLY A 84 -11.23 -0.75 -9.61
C GLY A 84 -10.75 0.39 -8.70
N MET A 85 -9.46 0.74 -8.77
CA MET A 85 -8.90 1.88 -8.01
C MET A 85 -9.52 3.20 -8.41
N LEU A 86 -9.67 3.47 -9.72
CA LEU A 86 -10.36 4.67 -10.20
C LEU A 86 -11.83 4.72 -9.73
N GLY A 87 -12.48 3.55 -9.61
CA GLY A 87 -13.82 3.46 -9.05
C GLY A 87 -13.87 3.82 -7.56
N LEU A 88 -12.95 3.27 -6.77
CA LEU A 88 -12.83 3.57 -5.33
C LEU A 88 -12.51 5.04 -5.11
N ASP A 89 -11.60 5.59 -5.89
CA ASP A 89 -11.18 7.00 -5.85
C ASP A 89 -12.38 7.95 -6.06
N LYS A 90 -13.27 7.64 -7.01
CA LYS A 90 -14.49 8.41 -7.27
C LYS A 90 -15.60 8.22 -6.24
N LEU A 91 -15.62 7.10 -5.51
CA LEU A 91 -16.67 6.76 -4.57
C LEU A 91 -16.35 7.18 -3.14
N ILE A 92 -15.10 7.03 -2.71
CA ILE A 92 -14.71 7.32 -1.34
C ILE A 92 -14.32 8.79 -1.21
N PRO A 93 -14.98 9.56 -0.30
CA PRO A 93 -14.58 10.93 -0.05
C PRO A 93 -13.18 10.97 0.55
N HIS A 94 -12.27 11.67 -0.12
CA HIS A 94 -10.89 11.82 0.33
C HIS A 94 -10.31 13.15 -0.14
N GLN A 95 -9.12 13.51 0.34
CA GLN A 95 -8.41 14.71 -0.07
C GLN A 95 -6.91 14.45 -0.05
N HIS A 96 -6.24 14.85 -1.11
CA HIS A 96 -4.78 14.83 -1.17
C HIS A 96 -4.17 16.08 -0.51
N THR A 97 -2.90 15.97 -0.14
CA THR A 97 -2.19 17.05 0.57
C THR A 97 -2.07 18.31 -0.28
N ASP A 98 -1.88 18.14 -1.58
CA ASP A 98 -1.60 19.23 -2.51
C ASP A 98 -2.88 19.84 -3.10
N ASP A 99 -4.04 19.23 -2.87
CA ASP A 99 -5.32 19.68 -3.37
C ASP A 99 -6.11 20.43 -2.31
N ASN A 100 -6.72 21.56 -2.72
CA ASN A 100 -7.57 22.36 -1.85
C ASN A 100 -9.04 21.89 -1.85
N LEU A 101 -9.41 21.00 -2.77
CA LEU A 101 -10.77 20.50 -2.93
C LEU A 101 -10.82 19.00 -2.58
N PRO A 102 -11.84 18.54 -1.85
CA PRO A 102 -12.07 17.13 -1.63
C PRO A 102 -12.52 16.46 -2.93
N GLU A 103 -12.10 15.21 -3.10
CA GLU A 103 -12.48 14.31 -4.18
C GLU A 103 -13.46 13.24 -3.68
N GLY A 104 -14.04 12.46 -4.62
CA GLY A 104 -15.03 11.45 -4.32
C GLY A 104 -16.44 12.02 -4.10
N LEU A 105 -17.30 11.25 -3.43
CA LEU A 105 -18.66 11.69 -3.14
C LEU A 105 -18.69 12.81 -2.10
N PRO A 106 -19.61 13.80 -2.25
CA PRO A 106 -19.73 14.88 -1.27
C PRO A 106 -19.92 14.33 0.15
N SER A 107 -19.13 14.82 1.10
CA SER A 107 -19.19 14.40 2.50
C SER A 107 -19.06 15.61 3.42
N GLY A 108 -19.62 15.48 4.63
CA GLY A 108 -19.43 16.48 5.70
C GLY A 108 -18.18 16.22 6.55
N LEU A 109 -17.22 15.42 6.07
CA LEU A 109 -16.03 15.05 6.83
C LEU A 109 -15.04 16.21 6.90
N SER A 110 -14.32 16.29 8.01
CA SER A 110 -13.25 17.28 8.18
C SER A 110 -12.04 16.94 7.30
N ARG A 111 -11.26 17.95 6.93
CA ARG A 111 -10.04 17.79 6.12
C ARG A 111 -9.08 16.71 6.69
N PRO A 112 -8.79 16.65 8.01
CA PRO A 112 -7.98 15.58 8.57
C PRO A 112 -8.54 14.17 8.29
N MET A 113 -9.86 14.00 8.39
CA MET A 113 -10.51 12.71 8.12
C MET A 113 -10.40 12.34 6.63
N LEU A 114 -10.55 13.29 5.73
CA LEU A 114 -10.39 13.07 4.28
C LEU A 114 -8.95 12.67 3.92
N LEU A 115 -7.93 13.27 4.58
CA LEU A 115 -6.53 12.87 4.42
C LEU A 115 -6.26 11.44 4.91
N VAL A 116 -6.86 11.05 6.03
CA VAL A 116 -6.75 9.66 6.54
C VAL A 116 -7.42 8.68 5.58
N LEU A 117 -8.57 9.05 5.01
CA LEU A 117 -9.25 8.21 4.01
C LEU A 117 -8.45 8.06 2.73
N ALA A 118 -7.75 9.11 2.27
CA ALA A 118 -6.85 9.02 1.12
C ALA A 118 -5.80 7.92 1.33
N VAL A 119 -5.14 7.88 2.49
CA VAL A 119 -4.15 6.85 2.81
C VAL A 119 -4.79 5.47 2.94
N ALA A 120 -5.96 5.39 3.58
CA ALA A 120 -6.68 4.12 3.68
C ALA A 120 -7.03 3.53 2.30
N LEU A 121 -7.40 4.38 1.33
CA LEU A 121 -7.64 3.99 -0.06
C LEU A 121 -6.42 3.31 -0.70
N HIS A 122 -5.24 3.88 -0.53
CA HIS A 122 -3.99 3.33 -1.08
C HIS A 122 -3.64 1.98 -0.42
N ASN A 123 -3.94 1.81 0.86
CA ASN A 123 -3.66 0.58 1.61
C ASN A 123 -4.62 -0.59 1.28
N ILE A 124 -5.80 -0.34 0.66
CA ILE A 124 -6.73 -1.41 0.28
C ILE A 124 -6.10 -2.39 -0.74
N PRO A 125 -5.57 -1.94 -1.89
CA PRO A 125 -4.93 -2.84 -2.85
C PRO A 125 -3.71 -3.56 -2.28
N GLU A 126 -2.92 -2.88 -1.45
CA GLU A 126 -1.75 -3.46 -0.80
C GLU A 126 -2.12 -4.60 0.13
N GLY A 127 -3.14 -4.40 0.96
CA GLY A 127 -3.66 -5.43 1.86
C GLY A 127 -4.26 -6.62 1.10
N LEU A 128 -4.97 -6.38 -0.01
CA LEU A 128 -5.47 -7.43 -0.89
C LEU A 128 -4.33 -8.23 -1.53
N ALA A 129 -3.32 -7.56 -2.08
CA ALA A 129 -2.16 -8.20 -2.67
C ALA A 129 -1.37 -9.03 -1.64
N LEU A 130 -1.14 -8.48 -0.44
CA LEU A 130 -0.49 -9.21 0.65
C LEU A 130 -1.30 -10.45 1.05
N GLY A 131 -2.61 -10.32 1.15
CA GLY A 131 -3.52 -11.44 1.46
C GLY A 131 -3.42 -12.57 0.42
N VAL A 132 -3.35 -12.23 -0.86
CA VAL A 132 -3.16 -13.21 -1.95
C VAL A 132 -1.82 -13.91 -1.83
N VAL A 133 -0.72 -13.16 -1.66
CA VAL A 133 0.64 -13.71 -1.55
C VAL A 133 0.77 -14.63 -0.33
N LEU A 134 0.27 -14.22 0.83
CA LEU A 134 0.28 -15.03 2.05
C LEU A 134 -0.59 -16.28 1.92
N SER A 135 -1.76 -16.17 1.30
CA SER A 135 -2.65 -17.32 1.08
C SER A 135 -2.03 -18.34 0.13
N ALA A 136 -1.31 -17.88 -0.90
CA ALA A 136 -0.58 -18.74 -1.81
C ALA A 136 0.60 -19.44 -1.13
N ALA A 137 1.36 -18.73 -0.29
CA ALA A 137 2.44 -19.31 0.51
C ALA A 137 1.95 -20.36 1.51
N MET A 138 0.75 -20.17 2.08
CA MET A 138 0.10 -21.14 2.97
C MET A 138 -0.29 -22.46 2.25
N LYS A 139 -0.61 -22.37 0.96
CA LYS A 139 -1.02 -23.52 0.14
C LYS A 139 0.14 -24.25 -0.52
N ASP A 140 1.38 -23.82 -0.26
CA ASP A 140 2.61 -24.38 -0.86
C ASP A 140 2.53 -24.40 -2.41
N THR A 141 2.04 -23.29 -2.97
CA THR A 141 1.93 -23.08 -4.41
C THR A 141 3.22 -22.47 -4.99
N THR A 142 3.17 -21.94 -6.21
CA THR A 142 4.29 -21.25 -6.88
C THR A 142 4.86 -20.07 -6.07
N LEU A 143 4.05 -19.44 -5.21
CA LEU A 143 4.48 -18.43 -4.24
C LEU A 143 4.81 -19.11 -2.91
N ASN A 144 6.08 -19.12 -2.56
CA ASN A 144 6.58 -19.69 -1.31
C ASN A 144 6.72 -18.61 -0.21
N TRP A 145 7.07 -19.04 1.00
CA TRP A 145 7.28 -18.13 2.14
C TRP A 145 8.38 -17.10 1.91
N THR A 146 9.39 -17.39 1.08
CA THR A 146 10.43 -16.44 0.72
C THR A 146 9.85 -15.28 -0.09
N ALA A 147 8.99 -15.55 -1.06
CA ALA A 147 8.30 -14.50 -1.82
C ALA A 147 7.38 -13.66 -0.92
N ALA A 148 6.66 -14.30 0.00
CA ALA A 148 5.81 -13.62 0.97
C ALA A 148 6.63 -12.70 1.91
N LEU A 149 7.79 -13.15 2.37
CA LEU A 149 8.71 -12.34 3.18
C LEU A 149 9.24 -11.14 2.41
N ILE A 150 9.69 -11.33 1.17
CA ILE A 150 10.21 -10.24 0.32
C ILE A 150 9.11 -9.21 0.05
N PHE A 151 7.89 -9.66 -0.28
CA PHE A 151 6.77 -8.77 -0.53
C PHE A 151 6.36 -7.98 0.71
N SER A 152 6.17 -8.66 1.85
CA SER A 152 5.83 -8.01 3.12
C SER A 152 6.91 -7.00 3.55
N PHE A 153 8.19 -7.33 3.37
CA PHE A 153 9.29 -6.41 3.66
C PHE A 153 9.29 -5.19 2.72
N GLY A 154 8.97 -5.38 1.44
CA GLY A 154 8.74 -4.27 0.50
C GLY A 154 7.66 -3.32 0.99
N LEU A 155 6.51 -3.87 1.46
CA LEU A 155 5.44 -3.08 2.05
C LEU A 155 5.88 -2.34 3.32
N VAL A 156 6.71 -2.95 4.17
CA VAL A 156 7.30 -2.27 5.35
C VAL A 156 8.13 -1.08 4.94
N LEU A 157 8.99 -1.24 3.93
CA LEU A 157 9.88 -0.18 3.44
C LEU A 157 9.11 1.02 2.87
N GLN A 158 7.96 0.81 2.22
CA GLN A 158 7.14 1.90 1.68
C GLN A 158 6.19 2.50 2.73
N ASN A 159 5.56 1.67 3.56
CA ASN A 159 4.57 2.13 4.52
C ASN A 159 5.18 2.98 5.64
N PHE A 160 6.45 2.76 5.96
CA PHE A 160 7.14 3.59 6.95
C PHE A 160 7.27 5.06 6.50
N PRO A 161 7.82 5.41 5.31
CA PRO A 161 7.80 6.76 4.77
C PRO A 161 6.40 7.33 4.57
N GLU A 162 5.44 6.49 4.16
CA GLU A 162 4.05 6.90 3.97
C GLU A 162 3.41 7.33 5.28
N GLY A 163 3.58 6.54 6.35
CA GLY A 163 3.15 6.91 7.70
C GLY A 163 3.73 8.24 8.17
N MET A 164 5.00 8.52 7.84
CA MET A 164 5.61 9.82 8.14
C MET A 164 4.98 10.96 7.34
N ALA A 165 4.65 10.72 6.06
CA ALA A 165 4.07 11.73 5.19
C ALA A 165 2.66 12.17 5.59
N VAL A 166 1.87 11.27 6.19
CA VAL A 166 0.50 11.55 6.66
C VAL A 166 0.46 12.52 7.83
N VAL A 167 1.43 12.43 8.73
CA VAL A 167 1.43 13.22 9.98
C VAL A 167 1.60 14.70 9.73
N TYR A 168 2.38 15.10 8.74
CA TYR A 168 2.65 16.51 8.47
C TYR A 168 1.40 17.32 8.09
N PRO A 169 0.57 16.90 7.11
CA PRO A 169 -0.68 17.58 6.78
C PRO A 169 -1.67 17.59 7.96
N LEU A 170 -1.75 16.51 8.72
CA LEU A 170 -2.60 16.44 9.90
C LEU A 170 -2.19 17.48 10.96
N TYR A 171 -0.89 17.61 11.19
CA TYR A 171 -0.36 18.62 12.11
C TYR A 171 -0.65 20.05 11.61
N GLN A 172 -0.51 20.32 10.30
CA GLN A 172 -0.84 21.62 9.72
C GLN A 172 -2.33 21.96 9.79
N SER A 173 -3.22 20.97 9.78
CA SER A 173 -4.67 21.15 9.89
C SER A 173 -5.14 21.49 11.31
N GLY A 174 -4.21 21.63 12.27
CA GLY A 174 -4.51 22.03 13.67
C GLY A 174 -4.93 20.88 14.56
N MET A 175 -4.67 19.63 14.19
CA MET A 175 -4.81 18.50 15.11
C MET A 175 -3.70 18.54 16.16
N ASP A 176 -4.08 18.62 17.44
CA ASP A 176 -3.15 18.45 18.56
C ASP A 176 -2.61 17.00 18.61
N LYS A 177 -1.44 16.84 19.24
CA LYS A 177 -0.70 15.58 19.36
C LYS A 177 -1.49 14.52 20.12
#